data_3972c4e3ec6477bada637f1f22454c92
#
_entry.id   3972c4e3ec6477bada637f1f22454c92
#
_cell.length_a   1.000
_cell.length_b   1.000
_cell.length_c   1.000
_cell.angle_alpha   90.00
_cell.angle_beta   90.00
_cell.angle_gamma   90.00
#
_symmetry.space_group_name_H-M   'P 1'
#
loop_
_entity.id
_entity.type
_entity.pdbx_description
1 polymer ?
#
loop_
_entity_poly.entity_id
_entity_poly.type
_entity_poly.pdbx_seq_one_letter_code
_entity_poly.pdbx_strand_id
1 'polypeptide(L)'
;MRSMTGYAHVSKANAKFQIQVMLRSGNYKYLEVSVRNHPRENIFLEERIKKEIRKQRSRGKIEIQIVFKKHIDGHIYIDESAIKKYVSEMRVLAKKYAISEQVTIGDIMSLPHVTSWEEKVGGEEDFIIPAVKEGIAQLIEFKKKEGKVIKREMLANLKKLSANAAAILKNKPKAGAGADTAKEDIDEEVSLLIFYVKKLEDKIQADHDLKGKAIDFLTQEILRELNTASAKTKNAALSALIVENKNYLERIREQAQNIE
;
A
#
# COMPACT_ATOMS: atom_id res chain seq x y z
N MET A 1 -12.95 0.50 8.76
CA MET A 1 -12.54 -0.48 7.73
C MET A 1 -11.74 0.23 6.66
N ARG A 2 -10.54 -0.25 6.32
CA ARG A 2 -9.67 0.29 5.26
C ARG A 2 -9.34 -0.83 4.28
N SER A 3 -9.19 -0.51 3.00
CA SER A 3 -8.64 -1.45 2.01
C SER A 3 -7.14 -1.68 2.24
N MET A 4 -6.62 -2.84 1.89
CA MET A 4 -5.17 -3.10 1.85
C MET A 4 -4.52 -2.52 0.59
N THR A 5 -5.28 -2.39 -0.49
CA THR A 5 -4.84 -1.79 -1.75
C THR A 5 -5.05 -0.29 -1.76
N GLY A 6 -4.24 0.43 -2.50
CA GLY A 6 -4.40 1.87 -2.66
C GLY A 6 -3.27 2.48 -3.49
N TYR A 7 -3.52 3.69 -3.94
CA TYR A 7 -2.59 4.48 -4.73
C TYR A 7 -2.69 5.95 -4.35
N ALA A 8 -1.56 6.64 -4.39
CA ALA A 8 -1.50 8.09 -4.26
C ALA A 8 -0.39 8.67 -5.14
N HIS A 9 -0.60 9.86 -5.66
CA HIS A 9 0.37 10.60 -6.46
C HIS A 9 0.37 12.06 -6.05
N VAL A 10 1.55 12.56 -5.66
CA VAL A 10 1.79 13.96 -5.32
C VAL A 10 2.85 14.52 -6.23
N SER A 11 2.58 15.67 -6.83
CA SER A 11 3.55 16.43 -7.62
C SER A 11 3.67 17.83 -7.03
N LYS A 12 4.90 18.25 -6.73
CA LYS A 12 5.22 19.58 -6.24
C LYS A 12 6.41 20.16 -6.97
N ALA A 13 6.39 21.45 -7.18
CA ALA A 13 7.51 22.18 -7.73
C ALA A 13 7.63 23.54 -7.06
N ASN A 14 8.88 24.02 -6.94
CA ASN A 14 9.21 25.39 -6.60
C ASN A 14 10.37 25.86 -7.50
N ALA A 15 10.92 27.04 -7.26
CA ALA A 15 12.02 27.57 -8.07
C ALA A 15 13.29 26.68 -8.09
N LYS A 16 13.51 25.87 -7.03
CA LYS A 16 14.73 25.06 -6.86
C LYS A 16 14.51 23.56 -7.08
N PHE A 17 13.32 23.06 -6.79
CA PHE A 17 13.05 21.63 -6.74
C PHE A 17 11.75 21.26 -7.44
N GLN A 18 11.74 20.10 -8.07
CA GLN A 18 10.55 19.41 -8.54
C GLN A 18 10.53 18.00 -7.97
N ILE A 19 9.40 17.57 -7.41
CA ILE A 19 9.24 16.24 -6.87
C ILE A 19 7.93 15.61 -7.34
N GLN A 20 8.00 14.33 -7.63
CA GLN A 20 6.85 13.46 -7.80
C GLN A 20 6.99 12.29 -6.83
N VAL A 21 5.98 12.07 -6.02
CA VAL A 21 5.91 10.98 -5.05
C VAL A 21 4.75 10.08 -5.43
N MET A 22 5.03 8.85 -5.78
CA MET A 22 4.04 7.83 -6.09
C MET A 22 4.06 6.78 -4.99
N LEU A 23 2.90 6.51 -4.41
CA LEU A 23 2.73 5.48 -3.39
C LEU A 23 1.77 4.43 -3.89
N ARG A 24 2.12 3.17 -3.66
CA ARG A 24 1.27 2.03 -3.94
C ARG A 24 1.21 1.12 -2.71
N SER A 25 0.02 0.70 -2.32
CA SER A 25 -0.18 -0.28 -1.26
C SER A 25 -0.78 -1.55 -1.84
N GLY A 26 -0.31 -2.70 -1.37
CA GLY A 26 -0.77 -4.01 -1.78
C GLY A 26 -0.97 -4.95 -0.59
N ASN A 27 -1.71 -6.04 -0.83
CA ASN A 27 -1.94 -7.06 0.20
C ASN A 27 -0.63 -7.78 0.52
N TYR A 28 -0.24 -7.78 1.81
CA TYR A 28 0.90 -8.53 2.32
C TYR A 28 0.72 -8.86 3.81
N LYS A 29 1.31 -9.95 4.26
CA LYS A 29 1.12 -10.46 5.64
C LYS A 29 1.64 -9.51 6.72
N TYR A 30 2.77 -8.84 6.46
CA TYR A 30 3.45 -7.91 7.36
C TYR A 30 3.53 -6.53 6.74
N LEU A 31 3.87 -5.50 7.51
CA LEU A 31 4.21 -4.20 6.95
C LEU A 31 5.60 -4.27 6.32
N GLU A 32 5.65 -4.21 5.01
CA GLU A 32 6.88 -4.05 4.23
C GLU A 32 6.87 -2.68 3.56
N VAL A 33 7.95 -1.94 3.69
CA VAL A 33 8.10 -0.62 3.09
C VAL A 33 9.33 -0.59 2.23
N SER A 34 9.16 -0.34 0.94
CA SER A 34 10.26 -0.12 0.00
C SER A 34 10.23 1.30 -0.55
N VAL A 35 11.39 1.95 -0.57
CA VAL A 35 11.58 3.30 -1.11
C VAL A 35 12.52 3.19 -2.31
N ARG A 36 12.10 3.70 -3.46
CA ARG A 36 12.86 3.63 -4.71
C ARG A 36 13.12 5.03 -5.28
N ASN A 37 14.24 5.16 -6.02
CA ASN A 37 14.60 6.37 -6.75
C ASN A 37 14.70 7.63 -5.87
N HIS A 38 15.09 7.47 -4.59
CA HIS A 38 15.43 8.59 -3.74
C HIS A 38 16.87 9.07 -4.04
N PRO A 39 17.24 10.31 -3.70
CA PRO A 39 18.62 10.77 -3.83
C PRO A 39 19.57 9.82 -3.09
N ARG A 40 20.55 9.24 -3.81
CA ARG A 40 21.43 8.17 -3.29
C ARG A 40 22.33 8.61 -2.14
N GLU A 41 22.57 9.89 -2.00
CA GLU A 41 23.49 10.47 -1.02
C GLU A 41 22.91 10.58 0.39
N ASN A 42 21.60 10.36 0.57
CA ASN A 42 20.92 10.56 1.84
C ASN A 42 20.28 9.26 2.37
N ILE A 43 21.10 8.38 2.93
CA ILE A 43 20.65 7.12 3.57
C ILE A 43 19.64 7.41 4.71
N PHE A 44 19.79 8.52 5.41
CA PHE A 44 18.89 8.92 6.50
C PHE A 44 17.49 9.27 6.01
N LEU A 45 17.34 9.75 4.78
CA LEU A 45 16.05 10.11 4.19
C LEU A 45 15.15 8.86 4.05
N GLU A 46 15.69 7.75 3.61
CA GLU A 46 14.94 6.50 3.47
C GLU A 46 14.37 6.04 4.82
N GLU A 47 15.19 6.04 5.87
CA GLU A 47 14.74 5.67 7.22
C GLU A 47 13.72 6.64 7.80
N ARG A 48 13.83 7.94 7.54
CA ARG A 48 12.83 8.94 7.92
C ARG A 48 11.49 8.67 7.22
N ILE A 49 11.50 8.37 5.93
CA ILE A 49 10.31 8.03 5.15
C ILE A 49 9.66 6.76 5.71
N LYS A 50 10.44 5.69 5.93
CA LYS A 50 9.95 4.45 6.53
C LYS A 50 9.32 4.68 7.91
N LYS A 51 9.94 5.55 8.73
CA LYS A 51 9.43 5.92 10.05
C LYS A 51 8.06 6.64 9.97
N GLU A 52 7.89 7.55 9.01
CA GLU A 52 6.60 8.24 8.81
C GLU A 52 5.49 7.26 8.41
N ILE A 53 5.78 6.26 7.59
CA ILE A 53 4.81 5.23 7.20
C ILE A 53 4.46 4.31 8.37
N ARG A 54 5.46 3.85 9.13
CA ARG A 54 5.26 2.98 10.29
C ARG A 54 4.35 3.59 11.36
N LYS A 55 4.33 4.93 11.48
CA LYS A 55 3.40 5.65 12.37
C LYS A 55 1.93 5.39 12.06
N GLN A 56 1.60 5.06 10.83
CA GLN A 56 0.21 4.83 10.41
C GLN A 56 -0.35 3.46 10.81
N ARG A 57 0.46 2.59 11.43
CA ARG A 57 0.08 1.23 11.85
C ARG A 57 -0.62 0.42 10.75
N SER A 58 -0.27 0.71 9.50
CA SER A 58 -0.79 -0.01 8.33
C SER A 58 -0.22 -1.42 8.26
N ARG A 59 -0.96 -2.30 7.62
CA ARG A 59 -0.54 -3.64 7.23
C ARG A 59 -0.41 -3.68 5.71
N GLY A 60 0.40 -4.59 5.18
CA GLY A 60 0.57 -4.73 3.74
C GLY A 60 1.90 -4.20 3.23
N LYS A 61 2.14 -4.31 1.94
CA LYS A 61 3.34 -3.79 1.29
C LYS A 61 3.08 -2.38 0.79
N ILE A 62 3.93 -1.43 1.16
CA ILE A 62 3.88 -0.05 0.68
C ILE A 62 5.15 0.23 -0.11
N GLU A 63 4.98 0.52 -1.39
CA GLU A 63 6.04 0.93 -2.30
C GLU A 63 5.94 2.43 -2.53
N ILE A 64 7.07 3.13 -2.32
CA ILE A 64 7.19 4.56 -2.61
C ILE A 64 8.24 4.72 -3.69
N GLN A 65 7.87 5.41 -4.74
CA GLN A 65 8.76 5.87 -5.78
C GLN A 65 8.84 7.39 -5.72
N ILE A 66 10.08 7.93 -5.63
CA ILE A 66 10.35 9.35 -5.56
C ILE A 66 11.13 9.72 -6.81
N VAL A 67 10.57 10.61 -7.63
CA VAL A 67 11.30 11.25 -8.73
C VAL A 67 11.59 12.67 -8.28
N PHE A 68 12.86 12.96 -8.00
CA PHE A 68 13.31 14.26 -7.52
C PHE A 68 14.23 14.88 -8.56
N LYS A 69 13.94 16.12 -8.93
CA LYS A 69 14.76 16.93 -9.81
C LYS A 69 15.12 18.23 -9.10
N LYS A 70 16.38 18.57 -9.15
CA LYS A 70 16.91 19.83 -8.67
C LYS A 70 17.16 20.75 -9.87
N HIS A 71 16.68 21.96 -9.84
CA HIS A 71 17.12 22.98 -10.77
C HIS A 71 18.51 23.38 -10.31
N ILE A 72 19.50 23.15 -11.16
CA ILE A 72 20.91 23.42 -10.87
C ILE A 72 21.08 24.93 -10.78
N ASP A 73 21.19 25.41 -9.55
CA ASP A 73 21.59 26.80 -9.26
C ASP A 73 23.02 26.72 -8.67
N GLY A 74 23.94 26.49 -9.55
CA GLY A 74 25.37 26.41 -9.22
C GLY A 74 26.16 27.50 -9.90
N HIS A 75 27.28 27.88 -9.35
CA HIS A 75 28.22 28.75 -9.97
C HIS A 75 29.56 28.04 -10.17
N ILE A 76 30.23 28.47 -11.23
CA ILE A 76 31.61 28.01 -11.47
C ILE A 76 32.48 28.71 -10.45
N TYR A 77 33.13 27.95 -9.57
CA TYR A 77 34.19 28.41 -8.71
C TYR A 77 35.53 28.29 -9.46
N ILE A 78 36.32 29.36 -9.46
CA ILE A 78 37.64 29.39 -10.05
C ILE A 78 38.66 29.57 -8.93
N ASP A 79 39.53 28.60 -8.74
CA ASP A 79 40.60 28.68 -7.74
C ASP A 79 41.77 29.53 -8.28
N GLU A 80 41.74 30.82 -7.95
CA GLU A 80 42.82 31.75 -8.33
C GLU A 80 44.18 31.35 -7.74
N SER A 81 44.20 30.68 -6.57
CA SER A 81 45.45 30.27 -5.94
C SER A 81 46.09 29.12 -6.69
N ALA A 82 45.29 28.16 -7.17
CA ALA A 82 45.76 27.11 -8.07
C ALA A 82 46.32 27.69 -9.40
N ILE A 83 45.58 28.65 -10.02
CA ILE A 83 46.04 29.33 -11.24
C ILE A 83 47.36 29.97 -11.03
N LYS A 84 47.57 30.73 -9.95
CA LYS A 84 48.82 31.41 -9.65
C LYS A 84 49.98 30.43 -9.55
N LYS A 85 49.79 29.30 -8.89
CA LYS A 85 50.79 28.23 -8.77
C LYS A 85 51.14 27.63 -10.14
N TYR A 86 50.14 27.23 -10.91
CA TYR A 86 50.35 26.66 -12.25
C TYR A 86 51.08 27.64 -13.18
N VAL A 87 50.66 28.89 -13.25
CA VAL A 87 51.30 29.90 -14.09
C VAL A 87 52.74 30.15 -13.65
N SER A 88 53.05 30.20 -12.35
CA SER A 88 54.38 30.37 -11.85
C SER A 88 55.32 29.19 -12.24
N GLU A 89 54.85 27.97 -12.05
CA GLU A 89 55.64 26.78 -12.42
C GLU A 89 55.85 26.68 -13.93
N MET A 90 54.81 26.92 -14.73
CA MET A 90 54.89 26.94 -16.19
C MET A 90 55.94 27.96 -16.69
N ARG A 91 56.01 29.18 -16.11
CA ARG A 91 57.02 30.18 -16.45
C ARG A 91 58.44 29.68 -16.12
N VAL A 92 58.61 29.02 -14.99
CA VAL A 92 59.90 28.44 -14.62
C VAL A 92 60.32 27.37 -15.64
N LEU A 93 59.43 26.49 -15.99
CA LEU A 93 59.66 25.40 -16.96
C LEU A 93 59.93 25.95 -18.36
N ALA A 94 59.13 26.93 -18.82
CA ALA A 94 59.33 27.56 -20.11
C ALA A 94 60.71 28.19 -20.23
N LYS A 95 61.18 28.90 -19.19
CA LYS A 95 62.54 29.47 -19.15
C LYS A 95 63.61 28.37 -19.13
N LYS A 96 63.42 27.33 -18.36
CA LYS A 96 64.38 26.23 -18.21
C LYS A 96 64.60 25.44 -19.51
N TYR A 97 63.53 25.23 -20.27
CA TYR A 97 63.55 24.39 -21.47
C TYR A 97 63.43 25.17 -22.78
N ALA A 98 63.52 26.52 -22.73
CA ALA A 98 63.41 27.43 -23.88
C ALA A 98 62.09 27.21 -24.68
N ILE A 99 60.99 26.97 -24.02
CA ILE A 99 59.67 26.81 -24.64
C ILE A 99 59.06 28.19 -24.85
N SER A 100 58.73 28.54 -26.08
CA SER A 100 58.11 29.81 -26.44
C SER A 100 56.65 29.63 -26.80
N GLU A 101 55.81 29.25 -25.82
CA GLU A 101 54.37 29.15 -26.00
C GLU A 101 53.65 30.17 -25.14
N GLN A 102 52.53 30.68 -25.70
CA GLN A 102 51.62 31.56 -24.95
C GLN A 102 50.58 30.70 -24.27
N VAL A 103 50.50 30.80 -22.94
CA VAL A 103 49.46 30.13 -22.15
C VAL A 103 48.13 30.81 -22.35
N THR A 104 47.15 30.11 -22.84
CA THR A 104 45.78 30.61 -23.07
C THR A 104 44.88 30.33 -21.86
N ILE A 105 43.75 31.06 -21.79
CA ILE A 105 42.71 30.78 -20.77
C ILE A 105 42.21 29.35 -20.89
N GLY A 106 42.08 28.80 -22.09
CA GLY A 106 41.65 27.41 -22.32
C GLY A 106 42.59 26.41 -21.71
N ASP A 107 43.93 26.64 -21.82
CA ASP A 107 44.92 25.76 -21.19
C ASP A 107 44.82 25.79 -19.66
N ILE A 108 44.64 26.98 -19.08
CA ILE A 108 44.48 27.14 -17.64
C ILE A 108 43.21 26.46 -17.15
N MET A 109 42.07 26.60 -17.84
CA MET A 109 40.79 26.01 -17.46
C MET A 109 40.76 24.48 -17.59
N SER A 110 41.67 23.91 -18.40
CA SER A 110 41.82 22.45 -18.54
C SER A 110 42.65 21.81 -17.44
N LEU A 111 43.35 22.60 -16.60
CA LEU A 111 44.20 22.08 -15.53
C LEU A 111 43.38 21.55 -14.37
N PRO A 112 43.84 20.47 -13.69
CA PRO A 112 43.18 19.90 -12.52
C PRO A 112 42.98 20.95 -11.41
N HIS A 113 41.84 20.89 -10.73
CA HIS A 113 41.51 21.71 -9.56
C HIS A 113 41.44 23.22 -9.79
N VAL A 114 41.50 23.71 -11.03
CA VAL A 114 41.35 25.13 -11.35
C VAL A 114 39.89 25.55 -11.37
N THR A 115 39.01 24.67 -11.84
CA THR A 115 37.59 24.92 -11.88
C THR A 115 36.84 23.85 -11.11
N SER A 116 35.87 24.25 -10.32
CA SER A 116 34.91 23.36 -9.70
C SER A 116 33.49 23.92 -9.87
N TRP A 117 32.51 23.02 -9.96
CA TRP A 117 31.11 23.37 -9.93
C TRP A 117 30.64 23.27 -8.48
N GLU A 118 30.32 24.41 -7.88
CA GLU A 118 29.77 24.46 -6.54
C GLU A 118 28.24 24.52 -6.58
N GLU A 119 27.59 23.46 -6.14
CA GLU A 119 26.17 23.44 -5.91
C GLU A 119 25.86 23.87 -4.47
N LYS A 120 24.90 24.74 -4.28
CA LYS A 120 24.31 24.97 -2.96
C LYS A 120 23.52 23.71 -2.56
N VAL A 121 24.16 22.85 -1.77
CA VAL A 121 23.54 21.64 -1.21
C VAL A 121 22.73 22.03 0.02
N GLY A 122 21.46 21.63 0.11
CA GLY A 122 20.63 21.77 1.31
C GLY A 122 19.16 22.10 1.05
N GLY A 123 18.31 21.75 2.01
CA GLY A 123 16.85 21.99 1.95
C GLY A 123 16.05 20.95 1.18
N GLU A 124 16.69 19.92 0.66
CA GLU A 124 16.02 18.84 -0.10
C GLU A 124 15.05 18.06 0.77
N GLU A 125 15.47 17.70 1.99
CA GLU A 125 14.62 16.96 2.93
C GLU A 125 13.38 17.75 3.34
N ASP A 126 13.53 19.07 3.54
CA ASP A 126 12.42 19.95 3.90
C ASP A 126 11.38 20.07 2.79
N PHE A 127 11.75 19.73 1.56
CA PHE A 127 10.84 19.68 0.42
C PHE A 127 10.27 18.27 0.20
N ILE A 128 11.10 17.22 0.37
CA ILE A 128 10.71 15.82 0.13
C ILE A 128 9.76 15.31 1.23
N ILE A 129 10.08 15.52 2.50
CA ILE A 129 9.30 14.97 3.63
C ILE A 129 7.85 15.47 3.65
N PRO A 130 7.54 16.77 3.45
CA PRO A 130 6.16 17.23 3.35
C PRO A 130 5.40 16.62 2.16
N ALA A 131 6.04 16.42 1.00
CA ALA A 131 5.41 15.80 -0.14
C ALA A 131 5.09 14.31 0.12
N VAL A 132 5.99 13.59 0.80
CA VAL A 132 5.77 12.20 1.23
C VAL A 132 4.63 12.12 2.24
N LYS A 133 4.58 13.01 3.24
CA LYS A 133 3.49 13.05 4.23
C LYS A 133 2.14 13.29 3.57
N GLU A 134 2.08 14.19 2.60
CA GLU A 134 0.85 14.43 1.83
C GLU A 134 0.44 13.18 1.04
N GLY A 135 1.38 12.52 0.37
CA GLY A 135 1.13 11.27 -0.34
C GLY A 135 0.61 10.16 0.58
N ILE A 136 1.17 10.04 1.78
CA ILE A 136 0.68 9.10 2.81
C ILE A 136 -0.76 9.45 3.21
N ALA A 137 -1.07 10.73 3.42
CA ALA A 137 -2.42 11.16 3.77
C ALA A 137 -3.44 10.83 2.67
N GLN A 138 -3.09 11.11 1.40
CA GLN A 138 -3.91 10.76 0.24
C GLN A 138 -4.12 9.25 0.11
N LEU A 139 -3.06 8.44 0.31
CA LEU A 139 -3.15 6.97 0.29
C LEU A 139 -4.13 6.47 1.36
N ILE A 140 -4.05 6.99 2.58
CA ILE A 140 -4.95 6.61 3.68
C ILE A 140 -6.40 6.99 3.36
N GLU A 141 -6.62 8.17 2.79
CA GLU A 141 -7.96 8.59 2.39
C GLU A 141 -8.53 7.69 1.29
N PHE A 142 -7.72 7.35 0.30
CA PHE A 142 -8.10 6.41 -0.75
C PHE A 142 -8.50 5.05 -0.15
N LYS A 143 -7.64 4.47 0.72
CA LYS A 143 -7.90 3.21 1.43
C LYS A 143 -9.20 3.25 2.25
N LYS A 144 -9.52 4.38 2.88
CA LYS A 144 -10.77 4.58 3.62
C LYS A 144 -11.98 4.61 2.68
N LYS A 145 -11.89 5.31 1.54
CA LYS A 145 -12.96 5.39 0.54
C LYS A 145 -13.25 4.00 -0.03
N GLU A 146 -12.22 3.29 -0.47
CA GLU A 146 -12.34 1.93 -0.99
C GLU A 146 -12.88 0.96 0.08
N GLY A 147 -12.39 1.03 1.30
CA GLY A 147 -12.89 0.22 2.42
C GLY A 147 -14.38 0.43 2.73
N LYS A 148 -14.93 1.63 2.49
CA LYS A 148 -16.38 1.88 2.58
C LYS A 148 -17.16 1.17 1.47
N VAL A 149 -16.62 1.09 0.26
CA VAL A 149 -17.24 0.37 -0.86
C VAL A 149 -17.26 -1.13 -0.55
N ILE A 150 -16.12 -1.69 -0.16
CA ILE A 150 -15.99 -3.10 0.24
C ILE A 150 -16.98 -3.44 1.36
N LYS A 151 -17.06 -2.62 2.41
CA LYS A 151 -18.03 -2.81 3.51
C LYS A 151 -19.46 -2.88 3.01
N ARG A 152 -19.84 -2.01 2.08
CA ARG A 152 -21.19 -1.98 1.50
C ARG A 152 -21.50 -3.26 0.71
N GLU A 153 -20.58 -3.72 -0.10
CA GLU A 153 -20.70 -4.95 -0.87
C GLU A 153 -20.81 -6.18 0.03
N MET A 154 -19.97 -6.27 1.08
CA MET A 154 -20.05 -7.36 2.05
C MET A 154 -21.41 -7.38 2.75
N LEU A 155 -21.94 -6.24 3.20
CA LEU A 155 -23.24 -6.15 3.85
C LEU A 155 -24.38 -6.50 2.88
N ALA A 156 -24.28 -6.12 1.60
CA ALA A 156 -25.29 -6.49 0.59
C ALA A 156 -25.33 -8.00 0.36
N ASN A 157 -24.18 -8.67 0.26
CA ASN A 157 -24.09 -10.13 0.15
C ASN A 157 -24.57 -10.82 1.43
N LEU A 158 -24.23 -10.29 2.60
CA LEU A 158 -24.66 -10.82 3.88
C LEU A 158 -26.18 -10.73 4.05
N LYS A 159 -26.81 -9.64 3.60
CA LYS A 159 -28.29 -9.50 3.62
C LYS A 159 -28.98 -10.58 2.78
N LYS A 160 -28.44 -10.88 1.59
CA LYS A 160 -28.96 -11.96 0.74
C LYS A 160 -28.77 -13.33 1.41
N LEU A 161 -27.59 -13.59 1.97
CA LEU A 161 -27.30 -14.82 2.71
C LEU A 161 -28.24 -14.99 3.91
N SER A 162 -28.50 -13.93 4.68
CA SER A 162 -29.42 -13.93 5.81
C SER A 162 -30.87 -14.23 5.37
N ALA A 163 -31.31 -13.63 4.26
CA ALA A 163 -32.65 -13.87 3.71
C ALA A 163 -32.82 -15.34 3.27
N ASN A 164 -31.82 -15.90 2.60
CA ASN A 164 -31.83 -17.32 2.22
C ASN A 164 -31.77 -18.25 3.43
N ALA A 165 -30.99 -17.92 4.48
CA ALA A 165 -30.96 -18.69 5.73
C ALA A 165 -32.34 -18.71 6.40
N ALA A 166 -33.04 -17.58 6.44
CA ALA A 166 -34.42 -17.50 6.94
C ALA A 166 -35.41 -18.31 6.07
N ALA A 167 -35.23 -18.33 4.74
CA ALA A 167 -36.04 -19.14 3.83
C ALA A 167 -35.78 -20.63 4.06
N ILE A 168 -34.54 -21.06 4.29
CA ILE A 168 -34.21 -22.44 4.64
C ILE A 168 -34.91 -22.84 5.95
N LEU A 169 -34.86 -22.00 6.99
CA LEU A 169 -35.54 -22.24 8.25
C LEU A 169 -37.05 -22.43 8.08
N LYS A 170 -37.69 -21.64 7.23
CA LYS A 170 -39.13 -21.68 6.97
C LYS A 170 -39.55 -22.94 6.19
N ASN A 171 -38.72 -23.36 5.24
CA ASN A 171 -39.04 -24.43 4.28
C ASN A 171 -38.43 -25.79 4.67
N LYS A 172 -37.80 -25.92 5.87
CA LYS A 172 -37.26 -27.16 6.35
C LYS A 172 -38.37 -28.24 6.53
N PRO A 173 -38.10 -29.52 6.30
CA PRO A 173 -39.04 -30.57 6.55
C PRO A 173 -39.44 -30.53 8.03
N LYS A 174 -40.73 -30.65 8.32
CA LYS A 174 -41.18 -30.86 9.72
C LYS A 174 -40.78 -32.24 10.14
N ALA A 175 -40.17 -32.36 11.33
CA ALA A 175 -39.80 -33.62 11.88
C ALA A 175 -41.01 -34.56 11.97
N GLY A 176 -41.04 -35.61 11.16
CA GLY A 176 -42.05 -36.66 11.16
C GLY A 176 -41.55 -37.88 11.95
N ALA A 177 -42.45 -38.64 12.53
CA ALA A 177 -42.15 -39.78 13.38
C ALA A 177 -41.64 -41.01 12.60
N GLY A 178 -40.48 -40.90 11.90
CA GLY A 178 -39.86 -42.03 11.19
C GLY A 178 -38.32 -41.99 11.26
N ALA A 179 -37.68 -43.15 11.30
CA ALA A 179 -36.22 -43.31 11.45
C ALA A 179 -35.40 -42.63 10.32
N ASP A 180 -35.97 -42.37 9.13
CA ASP A 180 -35.31 -41.66 8.02
C ASP A 180 -35.36 -40.14 8.19
N THR A 181 -36.28 -39.59 8.97
CA THR A 181 -36.42 -38.13 9.20
C THR A 181 -35.34 -37.59 10.14
N ALA A 182 -34.76 -38.40 11.03
CA ALA A 182 -33.66 -38.01 11.90
C ALA A 182 -32.36 -37.72 11.13
N LYS A 183 -32.18 -38.35 9.95
CA LYS A 183 -31.02 -38.10 9.07
C LYS A 183 -31.16 -36.83 8.21
N GLU A 184 -32.37 -36.33 8.04
CA GLU A 184 -32.69 -35.12 7.24
C GLU A 184 -32.89 -33.88 8.15
N ASP A 185 -32.70 -34.02 9.45
CA ASP A 185 -32.81 -32.91 10.40
C ASP A 185 -31.60 -31.94 10.24
N ILE A 186 -31.91 -30.73 9.87
CA ILE A 186 -30.94 -29.64 9.69
C ILE A 186 -31.17 -28.47 10.67
N ASP A 187 -31.92 -28.69 11.74
CA ASP A 187 -32.35 -27.66 12.69
C ASP A 187 -31.16 -27.04 13.42
N GLU A 188 -30.20 -27.86 13.82
CA GLU A 188 -28.99 -27.41 14.48
C GLU A 188 -28.14 -26.56 13.52
N GLU A 189 -27.89 -27.04 12.31
CA GLU A 189 -27.08 -26.35 11.31
C GLU A 189 -27.69 -24.99 10.92
N VAL A 190 -29.02 -24.93 10.76
CA VAL A 190 -29.69 -23.66 10.42
C VAL A 190 -29.66 -22.68 11.57
N SER A 191 -29.79 -23.15 12.81
CA SER A 191 -29.70 -22.31 14.01
C SER A 191 -28.29 -21.73 14.18
N LEU A 192 -27.26 -22.57 14.03
CA LEU A 192 -25.87 -22.14 14.05
C LEU A 192 -25.52 -21.19 12.88
N LEU A 193 -26.04 -21.48 11.70
CA LEU A 193 -25.91 -20.59 10.52
C LEU A 193 -26.43 -19.19 10.84
N ILE A 194 -27.65 -19.05 11.35
CA ILE A 194 -28.24 -17.75 11.71
C ILE A 194 -27.40 -17.03 12.78
N PHE A 195 -26.94 -17.76 13.79
CA PHE A 195 -26.10 -17.22 14.85
C PHE A 195 -24.77 -16.67 14.31
N TYR A 196 -24.07 -17.44 13.46
CA TYR A 196 -22.80 -16.98 12.88
C TYR A 196 -23.01 -15.84 11.88
N VAL A 197 -24.08 -15.85 11.10
CA VAL A 197 -24.45 -14.75 10.19
C VAL A 197 -24.62 -13.45 10.96
N LYS A 198 -25.32 -13.46 12.09
CA LYS A 198 -25.48 -12.28 12.95
C LYS A 198 -24.13 -11.80 13.51
N LYS A 199 -23.31 -12.72 14.01
CA LYS A 199 -21.95 -12.38 14.48
C LYS A 199 -21.08 -11.78 13.36
N LEU A 200 -21.21 -12.29 12.14
CA LEU A 200 -20.51 -11.75 10.98
C LEU A 200 -20.97 -10.33 10.66
N GLU A 201 -22.26 -10.07 10.73
CA GLU A 201 -22.83 -8.72 10.55
C GLU A 201 -22.27 -7.74 11.58
N ASP A 202 -22.35 -8.07 12.86
CA ASP A 202 -21.81 -7.26 13.95
C ASP A 202 -20.34 -6.97 13.74
N LYS A 203 -19.56 -8.00 13.27
CA LYS A 203 -18.14 -7.84 13.02
C LYS A 203 -17.84 -6.92 11.83
N ILE A 204 -18.62 -6.97 10.74
CA ILE A 204 -18.48 -6.09 9.58
C ILE A 204 -18.87 -4.66 9.95
N GLN A 205 -19.92 -4.48 10.75
CA GLN A 205 -20.42 -3.16 11.14
C GLN A 205 -19.53 -2.46 12.17
N ALA A 206 -18.91 -3.20 13.10
CA ALA A 206 -18.06 -2.64 14.15
C ALA A 206 -16.96 -1.74 13.57
N ASP A 207 -16.50 -0.73 14.29
CA ASP A 207 -15.53 0.27 13.81
C ASP A 207 -14.11 0.07 14.37
N HIS A 208 -13.64 -1.20 14.39
CA HIS A 208 -12.30 -1.55 14.85
C HIS A 208 -11.39 -1.95 13.69
N ASP A 209 -10.09 -1.69 13.82
CA ASP A 209 -9.06 -2.14 12.87
C ASP A 209 -8.79 -3.66 13.04
N LEU A 210 -8.23 -4.31 12.01
CA LEU A 210 -7.82 -5.74 11.98
C LEU A 210 -8.97 -6.76 12.02
N LYS A 211 -9.96 -6.59 11.14
CA LYS A 211 -11.13 -7.47 11.08
C LYS A 211 -10.99 -8.69 10.16
N GLY A 212 -10.12 -8.63 9.16
CA GLY A 212 -10.05 -9.64 8.10
C GLY A 212 -9.97 -11.07 8.59
N LYS A 213 -9.10 -11.37 9.58
CA LYS A 213 -8.99 -12.72 10.15
C LYS A 213 -10.24 -13.19 10.87
N ALA A 214 -10.92 -12.29 11.62
CA ALA A 214 -12.13 -12.66 12.35
C ALA A 214 -13.31 -12.90 11.40
N ILE A 215 -13.37 -12.14 10.32
CA ILE A 215 -14.36 -12.33 9.24
C ILE A 215 -14.07 -13.66 8.52
N ASP A 216 -12.81 -13.93 8.16
CA ASP A 216 -12.40 -15.20 7.54
C ASP A 216 -12.75 -16.39 8.42
N PHE A 217 -12.50 -16.34 9.73
CA PHE A 217 -12.89 -17.38 10.66
C PHE A 217 -14.41 -17.60 10.66
N LEU A 218 -15.21 -16.54 10.80
CA LEU A 218 -16.67 -16.64 10.80
C LEU A 218 -17.22 -17.18 9.47
N THR A 219 -16.61 -16.83 8.35
CA THR A 219 -17.01 -17.35 7.04
C THR A 219 -16.69 -18.84 6.92
N GLN A 220 -15.63 -19.35 7.56
CA GLN A 220 -15.32 -20.76 7.59
C GLN A 220 -16.33 -21.56 8.42
N GLU A 221 -16.75 -21.04 9.59
CA GLU A 221 -17.79 -21.68 10.39
C GLU A 221 -19.13 -21.71 9.64
N ILE A 222 -19.54 -20.59 9.02
CA ILE A 222 -20.77 -20.57 8.19
C ILE A 222 -20.68 -21.58 7.05
N LEU A 223 -19.54 -21.70 6.38
CA LEU A 223 -19.33 -22.67 5.30
C LEU A 223 -19.44 -24.11 5.80
N ARG A 224 -18.95 -24.36 7.01
CA ARG A 224 -19.05 -25.67 7.65
C ARG A 224 -20.51 -26.07 7.87
N GLU A 225 -21.32 -25.19 8.45
CA GLU A 225 -22.75 -25.43 8.66
C GLU A 225 -23.51 -25.62 7.34
N LEU A 226 -23.21 -24.82 6.32
CA LEU A 226 -23.79 -24.98 4.98
C LEU A 226 -23.41 -26.32 4.33
N ASN A 227 -22.19 -26.82 4.55
CA ASN A 227 -21.76 -28.11 4.03
C ASN A 227 -22.51 -29.27 4.74
N THR A 228 -22.65 -29.19 6.05
CA THR A 228 -23.35 -30.19 6.83
C THR A 228 -24.85 -30.25 6.47
N ALA A 229 -25.49 -29.08 6.38
CA ALA A 229 -26.88 -28.98 5.92
C ALA A 229 -27.05 -29.50 4.47
N SER A 230 -26.09 -29.24 3.57
CA SER A 230 -26.10 -29.74 2.20
C SER A 230 -26.03 -31.27 2.13
N ALA A 231 -25.27 -31.88 3.03
CA ALA A 231 -25.12 -33.35 3.07
C ALA A 231 -26.37 -34.07 3.65
N LYS A 232 -27.11 -33.37 4.53
CA LYS A 232 -28.31 -33.90 5.19
C LYS A 232 -29.58 -33.76 4.35
N THR A 233 -29.71 -32.69 3.54
CA THR A 233 -30.93 -32.43 2.79
C THR A 233 -30.97 -33.11 1.42
N LYS A 234 -32.13 -33.76 1.12
CA LYS A 234 -32.45 -34.28 -0.21
C LYS A 234 -33.40 -33.34 -0.99
N ASN A 235 -33.85 -32.25 -0.37
CA ASN A 235 -34.76 -31.29 -0.99
C ASN A 235 -34.02 -30.38 -1.98
N ALA A 236 -34.35 -30.49 -3.25
CA ALA A 236 -33.72 -29.74 -4.33
C ALA A 236 -33.82 -28.21 -4.14
N ALA A 237 -34.97 -27.68 -3.65
CA ALA A 237 -35.15 -26.26 -3.40
C ALA A 237 -34.24 -25.75 -2.26
N LEU A 238 -34.10 -26.51 -1.18
CA LEU A 238 -33.17 -26.20 -0.08
C LEU A 238 -31.73 -26.29 -0.55
N SER A 239 -31.37 -27.30 -1.32
CA SER A 239 -30.03 -27.45 -1.89
C SER A 239 -29.66 -26.25 -2.77
N ALA A 240 -30.57 -25.75 -3.57
CA ALA A 240 -30.35 -24.55 -4.38
C ALA A 240 -30.05 -23.30 -3.51
N LEU A 241 -30.82 -23.07 -2.43
CA LEU A 241 -30.58 -21.99 -1.48
C LEU A 241 -29.23 -22.10 -0.77
N ILE A 242 -28.84 -23.32 -0.41
CA ILE A 242 -27.54 -23.60 0.23
C ILE A 242 -26.40 -23.26 -0.73
N VAL A 243 -26.50 -23.67 -1.99
CA VAL A 243 -25.47 -23.37 -3.02
C VAL A 243 -25.37 -21.86 -3.23
N GLU A 244 -26.50 -21.17 -3.29
CA GLU A 244 -26.53 -19.71 -3.43
C GLU A 244 -25.87 -19.01 -2.23
N ASN A 245 -26.14 -19.49 -1.01
CA ASN A 245 -25.50 -19.00 0.21
C ASN A 245 -23.98 -19.23 0.20
N LYS A 246 -23.48 -20.35 -0.29
CA LYS A 246 -22.05 -20.60 -0.45
C LYS A 246 -21.43 -19.57 -1.39
N ASN A 247 -22.10 -19.20 -2.48
CA ASN A 247 -21.62 -18.18 -3.42
C ASN A 247 -21.55 -16.77 -2.77
N TYR A 248 -22.58 -16.37 -2.00
CA TYR A 248 -22.53 -15.09 -1.27
C TYR A 248 -21.41 -15.08 -0.21
N LEU A 249 -21.25 -16.19 0.48
CA LEU A 249 -20.21 -16.34 1.50
C LEU A 249 -18.80 -16.22 0.90
N GLU A 250 -18.54 -16.86 -0.23
CA GLU A 250 -17.23 -16.78 -0.90
C GLU A 250 -16.92 -15.35 -1.33
N ARG A 251 -17.90 -14.62 -1.88
CA ARG A 251 -17.72 -13.18 -2.20
C ARG A 251 -17.37 -12.35 -0.96
N ILE A 252 -17.99 -12.63 0.19
CA ILE A 252 -17.65 -11.95 1.45
C ILE A 252 -16.21 -12.31 1.87
N ARG A 253 -15.81 -13.54 1.74
CA ARG A 253 -14.48 -14.04 2.11
C ARG A 253 -13.38 -13.42 1.24
N GLU A 254 -13.59 -13.34 -0.09
CA GLU A 254 -12.68 -12.66 -0.99
C GLU A 254 -12.47 -11.18 -0.61
N GLN A 255 -13.55 -10.48 -0.29
CA GLN A 255 -13.48 -9.09 0.16
C GLN A 255 -12.78 -8.96 1.52
N ALA A 256 -12.94 -9.93 2.43
CA ALA A 256 -12.27 -9.94 3.73
C ALA A 256 -10.74 -10.02 3.62
N GLN A 257 -10.22 -10.62 2.55
CA GLN A 257 -8.78 -10.68 2.28
C GLN A 257 -8.19 -9.33 1.84
N ASN A 258 -9.03 -8.41 1.40
CA ASN A 258 -8.64 -7.09 0.90
C ASN A 258 -8.79 -5.96 1.94
N ILE A 259 -9.13 -6.28 3.19
CA ILE A 259 -9.32 -5.29 4.26
C ILE A 259 -8.33 -5.44 5.42
N GLU A 260 -8.00 -4.27 6.02
CA GLU A 260 -7.25 -4.17 7.28
C GLU A 260 -8.18 -4.25 8.49
#